data_b011c6499e8ae52dd33add45de7d25a0
#
_entry.id   b011c6499e8ae52dd33add45de7d25a0
#
_cell.length_a   1.000
_cell.length_b   1.000
_cell.length_c   1.000
_cell.angle_alpha   90.00
_cell.angle_beta   90.00
_cell.angle_gamma   90.00
#
_symmetry.space_group_name_H-M   'P 1'
#
loop_
_entity.id
_entity.type
_entity.pdbx_description
1 polymer ?
#
loop_
_entity_poly.entity_id
_entity_poly.type
_entity_poly.pdbx_seq_one_letter_code
_entity_poly.pdbx_strand_id
1 'polypeptide(L)'
;MSLTRPLFVSALIIAATFGSVCAQRRWERLPPPRDPQFYEPRNKLEDFDGRMETILIKGRTWTGTVRGQNGTARVEATEIRDTAKSTSASGVVVTVIADGGPPGEIRSFIDYEEIAALVRAIDSAAKASESVTKLSHFEVRYRTRGDFEVIVFKQLSDNAIAAAIEGGFFDRSRIYLTLEELIRMRWMIVQAKERLDEIK
;
A
#
# COMPACT_ATOMS: atom_id res chain seq x y z
N MET A 1 -51.98 -26.65 77.34
CA MET A 1 -51.64 -25.25 77.34
C MET A 1 -50.26 -25.14 76.72
N SER A 2 -50.14 -24.83 75.49
CA SER A 2 -48.84 -24.64 74.82
C SER A 2 -49.07 -23.62 73.68
N LEU A 3 -48.49 -22.45 73.89
CA LEU A 3 -48.53 -21.35 72.90
C LEU A 3 -47.37 -21.54 71.92
N THR A 4 -47.68 -21.79 70.66
CA THR A 4 -46.73 -21.74 69.56
C THR A 4 -46.80 -20.37 68.91
N ARG A 5 -45.68 -19.67 68.98
CA ARG A 5 -45.40 -18.42 68.22
C ARG A 5 -44.98 -18.72 66.83
N PRO A 6 -45.47 -18.05 65.77
CA PRO A 6 -44.93 -18.15 64.44
C PRO A 6 -43.75 -17.20 64.29
N LEU A 7 -42.65 -17.73 63.80
CA LEU A 7 -41.45 -17.00 63.28
C LEU A 7 -41.74 -16.39 61.91
N PHE A 8 -41.77 -15.08 61.87
CA PHE A 8 -41.74 -14.35 60.57
C PHE A 8 -40.33 -14.38 60.01
N VAL A 9 -40.18 -15.12 58.95
CA VAL A 9 -38.93 -15.08 58.09
C VAL A 9 -39.12 -13.99 57.06
N SER A 10 -38.46 -12.85 57.26
CA SER A 10 -38.39 -11.78 56.29
C SER A 10 -37.41 -12.17 55.19
N ALA A 11 -37.92 -12.54 54.03
CA ALA A 11 -37.09 -12.75 52.82
C ALA A 11 -36.70 -11.38 52.25
N LEU A 12 -35.43 -11.05 52.38
CA LEU A 12 -34.84 -9.86 51.77
C LEU A 12 -34.57 -10.17 50.28
N ILE A 13 -35.41 -9.65 49.38
CA ILE A 13 -35.22 -9.76 47.93
C ILE A 13 -34.20 -8.68 47.50
N ILE A 14 -32.95 -9.08 47.28
CA ILE A 14 -31.93 -8.24 46.64
C ILE A 14 -32.20 -8.26 45.14
N ALA A 15 -32.85 -7.22 44.63
CA ALA A 15 -32.96 -6.99 43.18
C ALA A 15 -31.60 -6.54 42.64
N ALA A 16 -30.86 -7.46 42.08
CA ALA A 16 -29.65 -7.16 41.30
C ALA A 16 -30.07 -6.48 39.99
N THR A 17 -30.03 -5.17 39.94
CA THR A 17 -30.15 -4.41 38.69
C THR A 17 -28.90 -4.63 37.87
N PHE A 18 -28.94 -5.57 36.93
CA PHE A 18 -27.94 -5.66 35.85
C PHE A 18 -28.10 -4.42 34.97
N GLY A 19 -27.33 -3.39 35.29
CA GLY A 19 -27.14 -2.25 34.39
C GLY A 19 -26.46 -2.77 33.11
N SER A 20 -27.26 -2.88 32.05
CA SER A 20 -26.72 -3.09 30.70
C SER A 20 -25.84 -1.88 30.34
N VAL A 21 -24.54 -2.01 30.56
CA VAL A 21 -23.56 -1.09 29.96
C VAL A 21 -23.61 -1.33 28.46
N CYS A 22 -24.53 -0.64 27.79
CA CYS A 22 -24.43 -0.44 26.35
C CYS A 22 -23.10 0.29 26.09
N ALA A 23 -22.05 -0.48 25.79
CA ALA A 23 -20.85 0.09 25.19
C ALA A 23 -21.29 0.76 23.89
N GLN A 24 -21.60 2.04 23.96
CA GLN A 24 -21.72 2.89 22.80
C GLN A 24 -20.34 2.84 22.13
N ARG A 25 -20.21 1.93 21.15
CA ARG A 25 -19.11 2.04 20.18
C ARG A 25 -19.21 3.45 19.65
N ARG A 26 -18.31 4.30 20.11
CA ARG A 26 -18.05 5.59 19.51
C ARG A 26 -17.71 5.27 18.06
N TRP A 27 -18.67 5.45 17.15
CA TRP A 27 -18.42 5.45 15.73
C TRP A 27 -17.42 6.57 15.52
N GLU A 28 -16.12 6.24 15.50
CA GLU A 28 -15.14 7.17 14.99
C GLU A 28 -15.67 7.58 13.63
N ARG A 29 -16.06 8.83 13.53
CA ARG A 29 -16.53 9.39 12.27
C ARG A 29 -15.36 9.17 11.32
N LEU A 30 -15.55 8.26 10.36
CA LEU A 30 -14.67 8.17 9.24
C LEU A 30 -14.48 9.60 8.74
N PRO A 31 -13.25 10.04 8.49
CA PRO A 31 -13.03 11.34 7.90
C PRO A 31 -13.97 11.44 6.70
N PRO A 32 -14.61 12.61 6.48
CA PRO A 32 -15.54 12.78 5.37
C PRO A 32 -14.83 12.33 4.09
N PRO A 33 -15.55 11.66 3.16
CA PRO A 33 -14.98 11.31 1.86
C PRO A 33 -14.33 12.56 1.31
N ARG A 34 -13.04 12.51 1.00
CA ARG A 34 -12.37 13.67 0.39
C ARG A 34 -13.03 13.90 -0.94
N ASP A 35 -13.47 15.14 -1.15
CA ASP A 35 -14.11 15.56 -2.39
C ASP A 35 -13.17 15.22 -3.56
N PRO A 36 -13.60 14.43 -4.55
CA PRO A 36 -12.79 14.11 -5.73
C PRO A 36 -12.26 15.34 -6.47
N GLN A 37 -12.86 16.50 -6.26
CA GLN A 37 -12.45 17.77 -6.88
C GLN A 37 -11.08 18.28 -6.39
N PHE A 38 -10.52 17.72 -5.31
CA PHE A 38 -9.22 18.12 -4.75
C PHE A 38 -8.12 17.08 -4.97
N TYR A 39 -8.29 16.12 -5.88
CA TYR A 39 -7.23 15.21 -6.23
C TYR A 39 -6.25 15.89 -7.19
N GLU A 40 -5.11 16.31 -6.66
CA GLU A 40 -4.00 16.79 -7.48
C GLU A 40 -3.12 15.61 -7.88
N PRO A 41 -2.90 15.37 -9.19
CA PRO A 41 -1.97 14.36 -9.67
C PRO A 41 -0.56 14.61 -9.11
N ARG A 42 0.12 13.55 -8.70
CA ARG A 42 1.41 13.66 -8.02
C ARG A 42 2.60 13.66 -8.97
N ASN A 43 2.36 13.14 -10.15
CA ASN A 43 3.35 13.09 -11.21
C ASN A 43 2.68 13.23 -12.59
N LYS A 44 3.52 13.33 -13.63
CA LYS A 44 3.05 13.57 -15.00
C LYS A 44 2.21 12.41 -15.54
N LEU A 45 2.65 11.17 -15.30
CA LEU A 45 1.97 9.99 -15.83
C LEU A 45 0.57 9.84 -15.23
N GLU A 46 0.42 10.14 -13.95
CA GLU A 46 -0.87 10.15 -13.26
C GLU A 46 -1.78 11.27 -13.76
N ASP A 47 -1.23 12.49 -13.97
CA ASP A 47 -1.96 13.60 -14.58
C ASP A 47 -2.53 13.21 -15.95
N PHE A 48 -1.69 12.56 -16.79
CA PHE A 48 -2.15 12.10 -18.09
C PHE A 48 -3.18 10.98 -17.98
N ASP A 49 -3.04 10.04 -17.04
CA ASP A 49 -4.00 8.94 -16.87
C ASP A 49 -5.39 9.44 -16.44
N GLY A 50 -5.46 10.53 -15.69
CA GLY A 50 -6.67 11.12 -15.13
C GLY A 50 -7.34 12.20 -16.00
N ARG A 51 -6.77 12.58 -17.17
CA ARG A 51 -7.34 13.64 -18.01
C ARG A 51 -8.72 13.26 -18.54
N MET A 52 -9.62 14.23 -18.47
CA MET A 52 -10.98 14.12 -19.01
C MET A 52 -11.13 14.97 -20.27
N GLU A 53 -12.23 14.76 -20.99
CA GLU A 53 -12.64 15.54 -22.18
C GLU A 53 -11.57 15.56 -23.30
N THR A 54 -10.75 14.50 -23.37
CA THR A 54 -9.72 14.35 -24.40
C THR A 54 -9.58 12.89 -24.82
N ILE A 55 -9.00 12.65 -25.99
CA ILE A 55 -8.71 11.30 -26.47
C ILE A 55 -7.30 10.94 -26.03
N LEU A 56 -7.19 9.95 -25.15
CA LEU A 56 -5.94 9.40 -24.69
C LEU A 56 -5.64 8.06 -25.37
N ILE A 57 -4.47 7.93 -25.96
CA ILE A 57 -3.94 6.67 -26.44
C ILE A 57 -2.96 6.14 -25.39
N LYS A 58 -3.27 4.96 -24.82
CA LYS A 58 -2.46 4.31 -23.77
C LYS A 58 -1.75 3.07 -24.36
N GLY A 59 -0.45 3.17 -24.57
CA GLY A 59 0.43 2.05 -24.91
C GLY A 59 0.95 1.40 -23.61
N ARG A 60 0.93 0.07 -23.51
CA ARG A 60 1.41 -0.67 -22.34
C ARG A 60 2.19 -1.91 -22.76
N THR A 61 3.29 -2.16 -22.05
CA THR A 61 4.06 -3.40 -22.19
C THR A 61 4.26 -3.99 -20.80
N TRP A 62 3.71 -5.16 -20.59
CA TRP A 62 3.90 -5.91 -19.37
C TRP A 62 5.29 -6.51 -19.32
N THR A 63 6.06 -6.27 -18.24
CA THR A 63 7.41 -6.80 -18.05
C THR A 63 7.48 -7.93 -17.03
N GLY A 64 6.46 -8.09 -16.19
CA GLY A 64 6.36 -9.25 -15.34
C GLY A 64 5.50 -9.04 -14.09
N THR A 65 5.40 -10.12 -13.32
CA THR A 65 4.71 -10.15 -12.03
C THR A 65 5.62 -10.80 -10.98
N VAL A 66 5.68 -10.17 -9.82
CA VAL A 66 6.30 -10.74 -8.60
C VAL A 66 5.18 -11.23 -7.69
N ARG A 67 5.35 -12.42 -7.13
CA ARG A 67 4.47 -12.97 -6.11
C ARG A 67 5.13 -12.85 -4.74
N GLY A 68 4.49 -12.13 -3.84
CA GLY A 68 4.89 -12.04 -2.43
C GLY A 68 4.11 -13.02 -1.55
N GLN A 69 4.32 -12.93 -0.24
CA GLN A 69 3.69 -13.82 0.75
C GLN A 69 2.17 -13.62 0.83
N ASN A 70 1.70 -12.39 0.63
CA ASN A 70 0.31 -11.98 0.81
C ASN A 70 -0.21 -11.20 -0.40
N GLY A 71 0.18 -11.57 -1.61
CA GLY A 71 -0.32 -10.91 -2.81
C GLY A 71 0.68 -10.88 -3.96
N THR A 72 0.39 -10.06 -4.96
CA THR A 72 1.19 -9.94 -6.18
C THR A 72 1.43 -8.48 -6.55
N ALA A 73 2.53 -8.22 -7.26
CA ALA A 73 2.78 -6.94 -7.91
C ALA A 73 3.10 -7.14 -9.39
N ARG A 74 2.46 -6.37 -10.24
CA ARG A 74 2.67 -6.35 -11.69
C ARG A 74 3.39 -5.07 -12.10
N VAL A 75 4.34 -5.18 -13.02
CA VAL A 75 5.13 -4.07 -13.55
C VAL A 75 4.84 -3.91 -15.04
N GLU A 76 4.51 -2.70 -15.45
CA GLU A 76 4.19 -2.34 -16.84
C GLU A 76 4.93 -1.06 -17.26
N ALA A 77 5.58 -1.08 -18.43
CA ALA A 77 5.96 0.14 -19.13
C ALA A 77 4.72 0.76 -19.75
N THR A 78 4.52 2.05 -19.55
CA THR A 78 3.30 2.76 -20.00
C THR A 78 3.68 4.06 -20.69
N GLU A 79 3.08 4.32 -21.85
CA GLU A 79 3.06 5.62 -22.52
C GLU A 79 1.61 6.07 -22.67
N ILE A 80 1.33 7.33 -22.37
CA ILE A 80 0.01 7.95 -22.58
C ILE A 80 0.19 9.18 -23.45
N ARG A 81 -0.53 9.22 -24.56
CA ARG A 81 -0.54 10.34 -25.52
C ARG A 81 -1.89 11.02 -25.52
N ASP A 82 -1.88 12.33 -25.33
CA ASP A 82 -3.05 13.20 -25.54
C ASP A 82 -3.05 13.66 -26.97
N THR A 83 -3.99 13.17 -27.79
CA THR A 83 -4.04 13.46 -29.21
C THR A 83 -4.46 14.90 -29.50
N ALA A 84 -5.27 15.50 -28.65
CA ALA A 84 -5.74 16.88 -28.83
C ALA A 84 -4.63 17.91 -28.60
N LYS A 85 -3.72 17.64 -27.66
CA LYS A 85 -2.62 18.54 -27.29
C LYS A 85 -1.27 18.13 -27.91
N SER A 86 -1.20 16.99 -28.59
CA SER A 86 0.06 16.41 -29.14
C SER A 86 1.16 16.28 -28.06
N THR A 87 0.78 15.95 -26.84
CA THR A 87 1.71 15.76 -25.70
C THR A 87 1.65 14.33 -25.20
N SER A 88 2.73 13.88 -24.58
CA SER A 88 2.79 12.53 -23.99
C SER A 88 3.49 12.51 -22.64
N ALA A 89 3.18 11.49 -21.85
CA ALA A 89 3.90 11.11 -20.66
C ALA A 89 4.23 9.62 -20.72
N SER A 90 5.39 9.24 -20.21
CA SER A 90 5.80 7.85 -20.14
C SER A 90 6.41 7.51 -18.78
N GLY A 91 6.31 6.26 -18.37
CA GLY A 91 6.82 5.80 -17.10
C GLY A 91 6.46 4.35 -16.81
N VAL A 92 6.64 3.96 -15.58
CA VAL A 92 6.30 2.61 -15.08
C VAL A 92 5.06 2.69 -14.23
N VAL A 93 4.14 1.75 -14.43
CA VAL A 93 3.00 1.52 -13.53
C VAL A 93 3.25 0.24 -12.76
N VAL A 94 3.21 0.35 -11.43
CA VAL A 94 3.24 -0.81 -10.54
C VAL A 94 1.84 -1.00 -9.97
N THR A 95 1.27 -2.17 -10.22
CA THR A 95 -0.04 -2.56 -9.69
C THR A 95 0.15 -3.56 -8.57
N VAL A 96 -0.29 -3.21 -7.36
CA VAL A 96 -0.20 -4.06 -6.16
C VAL A 96 -1.58 -4.61 -5.83
N ILE A 97 -1.66 -5.92 -5.62
CA ILE A 97 -2.88 -6.64 -5.23
C ILE A 97 -2.53 -7.46 -3.99
N ALA A 98 -2.97 -7.02 -2.82
CA ALA A 98 -2.75 -7.73 -1.57
C ALA A 98 -3.95 -8.60 -1.20
N ASP A 99 -3.68 -9.81 -0.72
CA ASP A 99 -4.72 -10.70 -0.19
C ASP A 99 -5.31 -10.10 1.09
N GLY A 100 -6.63 -9.92 1.13
CA GLY A 100 -7.34 -9.28 2.25
C GLY A 100 -7.14 -7.77 2.37
N GLY A 101 -6.52 -7.13 1.39
CA GLY A 101 -6.40 -5.68 1.27
C GLY A 101 -7.66 -5.00 0.73
N PRO A 102 -7.60 -3.70 0.41
CA PRO A 102 -8.68 -2.99 -0.26
C PRO A 102 -9.12 -3.73 -1.52
N PRO A 103 -10.42 -3.77 -1.83
CA PRO A 103 -10.90 -4.43 -3.03
C PRO A 103 -10.35 -3.71 -4.27
N GLY A 104 -9.75 -4.48 -5.19
CA GLY A 104 -9.27 -3.97 -6.46
C GLY A 104 -7.74 -3.93 -6.59
N GLU A 105 -7.32 -3.42 -7.71
CA GLU A 105 -5.91 -3.21 -8.07
C GLU A 105 -5.46 -1.82 -7.65
N ILE A 106 -4.46 -1.73 -6.79
CA ILE A 106 -3.87 -0.46 -6.38
C ILE A 106 -2.69 -0.13 -7.31
N ARG A 107 -2.78 0.98 -8.02
CA ARG A 107 -1.81 1.41 -9.02
C ARG A 107 -0.98 2.58 -8.50
N SER A 108 0.32 2.49 -8.70
CA SER A 108 1.27 3.58 -8.47
C SER A 108 1.96 3.94 -9.77
N PHE A 109 2.00 5.23 -10.07
CA PHE A 109 2.59 5.78 -11.27
C PHE A 109 4.00 6.30 -10.97
N ILE A 110 4.97 5.94 -11.79
CA ILE A 110 6.38 6.31 -11.64
C ILE A 110 6.80 6.97 -12.95
N ASP A 111 7.06 8.27 -12.91
CA ASP A 111 7.51 8.99 -14.09
C ASP A 111 8.84 8.44 -14.61
N TYR A 112 9.04 8.53 -15.92
CA TYR A 112 10.28 8.05 -16.55
C TYR A 112 11.54 8.58 -15.86
N GLU A 113 11.55 9.85 -15.46
CA GLU A 113 12.68 10.50 -14.82
C GLU A 113 12.97 9.95 -13.41
N GLU A 114 12.00 9.33 -12.75
CA GLU A 114 12.16 8.73 -11.42
C GLU A 114 12.72 7.30 -11.46
N ILE A 115 12.60 6.59 -12.61
CA ILE A 115 12.92 5.15 -12.70
C ILE A 115 14.37 4.88 -12.28
N ALA A 116 15.32 5.69 -12.77
CA ALA A 116 16.72 5.49 -12.45
C ALA A 116 17.02 5.69 -10.94
N ALA A 117 16.34 6.63 -10.30
CA ALA A 117 16.47 6.83 -8.85
C ALA A 117 15.88 5.68 -8.06
N LEU A 118 14.71 5.17 -8.47
CA LEU A 118 14.07 4.01 -7.84
C LEU A 118 14.96 2.76 -7.95
N VAL A 119 15.53 2.47 -9.14
CA VAL A 119 16.43 1.33 -9.33
C VAL A 119 17.65 1.41 -8.40
N ARG A 120 18.29 2.59 -8.31
CA ARG A 120 19.41 2.79 -7.36
C ARG A 120 18.99 2.65 -5.91
N ALA A 121 17.79 3.12 -5.56
CA ALA A 121 17.27 2.99 -4.20
C ALA A 121 17.02 1.52 -3.83
N ILE A 122 16.47 0.71 -4.74
CA ILE A 122 16.31 -0.73 -4.53
C ILE A 122 17.67 -1.40 -4.35
N ASP A 123 18.67 -1.08 -5.18
CA ASP A 123 20.03 -1.62 -5.07
C ASP A 123 20.67 -1.28 -3.72
N SER A 124 20.45 -0.06 -3.24
CA SER A 124 20.98 0.39 -1.95
C SER A 124 20.26 -0.28 -0.79
N ALA A 125 18.93 -0.38 -0.86
CA ALA A 125 18.12 -1.01 0.17
C ALA A 125 18.42 -2.53 0.28
N ALA A 126 18.58 -3.22 -0.86
CA ALA A 126 18.91 -4.65 -0.87
C ALA A 126 20.29 -4.99 -0.28
N LYS A 127 21.19 -4.01 -0.21
CA LYS A 127 22.51 -4.13 0.45
C LYS A 127 22.49 -3.78 1.93
N ALA A 128 21.34 -3.35 2.46
CA ALA A 128 21.23 -3.00 3.85
C ALA A 128 21.49 -4.22 4.74
N SER A 129 22.29 -4.02 5.77
CA SER A 129 22.70 -5.03 6.72
C SER A 129 22.62 -4.48 8.13
N GLU A 130 22.94 -5.29 9.12
CA GLU A 130 22.98 -4.89 10.52
C GLU A 130 23.96 -3.72 10.82
N SER A 131 24.85 -3.42 9.88
CA SER A 131 25.82 -2.32 10.03
C SER A 131 25.25 -0.92 9.72
N VAL A 132 24.03 -0.82 9.14
CA VAL A 132 23.42 0.48 8.77
C VAL A 132 23.02 1.31 9.99
N THR A 133 22.83 0.68 11.14
CA THR A 133 22.54 1.34 12.42
C THR A 133 23.09 0.53 13.60
N LYS A 134 23.31 1.20 14.73
CA LYS A 134 23.70 0.55 15.98
C LYS A 134 22.49 -0.03 16.76
N LEU A 135 21.29 0.18 16.27
CA LEU A 135 20.07 -0.33 16.88
C LEU A 135 19.78 -1.76 16.41
N SER A 136 19.08 -2.53 17.24
CA SER A 136 18.77 -3.95 16.96
C SER A 136 17.87 -4.16 15.74
N HIS A 137 17.08 -3.17 15.40
CA HIS A 137 16.18 -3.22 14.24
C HIS A 137 16.39 -2.02 13.35
N PHE A 138 16.22 -2.21 12.06
CA PHE A 138 16.30 -1.14 11.08
C PHE A 138 15.19 -1.29 10.03
N GLU A 139 14.88 -0.18 9.40
CA GLU A 139 14.04 -0.09 8.22
C GLU A 139 14.67 0.91 7.25
N VAL A 140 14.86 0.50 6.01
CA VAL A 140 15.26 1.36 4.89
C VAL A 140 14.06 1.56 4.00
N ARG A 141 13.71 2.82 3.75
CA ARG A 141 12.50 3.16 3.00
C ARG A 141 12.83 4.13 1.87
N TYR A 142 12.28 3.86 0.70
CA TYR A 142 12.30 4.77 -0.44
C TYR A 142 10.89 4.91 -1.01
N ARG A 143 10.46 6.15 -1.25
CA ARG A 143 9.14 6.47 -1.77
C ARG A 143 9.25 7.34 -3.02
N THR A 144 8.53 6.99 -4.09
CA THR A 144 8.40 7.79 -5.30
C THR A 144 7.33 8.87 -5.13
N ARG A 145 7.26 9.83 -6.04
CA ARG A 145 6.21 10.85 -6.04
C ARG A 145 4.80 10.26 -6.22
N GLY A 146 4.69 9.21 -7.01
CA GLY A 146 3.42 8.50 -7.23
C GLY A 146 3.10 7.45 -6.17
N ASP A 147 3.62 7.61 -4.95
CA ASP A 147 3.31 6.77 -3.78
C ASP A 147 3.60 5.28 -3.94
N PHE A 148 4.55 4.93 -4.78
CA PHE A 148 5.16 3.61 -4.72
C PHE A 148 6.28 3.62 -3.69
N GLU A 149 6.26 2.66 -2.76
CA GLU A 149 7.21 2.58 -1.68
C GLU A 149 7.90 1.22 -1.65
N VAL A 150 9.21 1.24 -1.48
CA VAL A 150 10.05 0.05 -1.24
C VAL A 150 10.60 0.14 0.18
N ILE A 151 10.47 -0.94 0.92
CA ILE A 151 10.86 -1.03 2.32
C ILE A 151 11.71 -2.29 2.48
N VAL A 152 12.89 -2.16 3.09
CA VAL A 152 13.71 -3.30 3.53
C VAL A 152 13.90 -3.17 5.03
N PHE A 153 13.65 -4.23 5.77
CA PHE A 153 13.63 -4.19 7.22
C PHE A 153 14.13 -5.51 7.83
N LYS A 154 14.58 -5.43 9.08
CA LYS A 154 14.91 -6.60 9.90
C LYS A 154 13.65 -7.05 10.64
N GLN A 155 13.24 -8.30 10.44
CA GLN A 155 12.07 -8.89 11.08
C GLN A 155 12.31 -9.09 12.58
N LEU A 156 11.25 -8.91 13.38
CA LEU A 156 11.30 -9.10 14.83
C LEU A 156 11.29 -10.58 15.24
N SER A 157 10.72 -11.44 14.41
CA SER A 157 10.47 -12.85 14.74
C SER A 157 11.74 -13.71 14.73
N ASP A 158 12.58 -13.52 13.73
CA ASP A 158 13.73 -14.38 13.42
C ASP A 158 15.00 -13.61 13.08
N ASN A 159 14.96 -12.28 13.18
CA ASN A 159 16.02 -11.35 12.77
C ASN A 159 16.40 -11.43 11.28
N ALA A 160 15.62 -12.11 10.44
CA ALA A 160 15.86 -12.15 9.00
C ALA A 160 15.60 -10.79 8.35
N ILE A 161 16.32 -10.49 7.26
CA ILE A 161 16.08 -9.31 6.46
C ILE A 161 15.02 -9.64 5.41
N ALA A 162 13.95 -8.88 5.40
CA ALA A 162 12.84 -9.00 4.46
C ALA A 162 12.58 -7.67 3.76
N ALA A 163 11.76 -7.72 2.73
CA ALA A 163 11.31 -6.55 2.01
C ALA A 163 9.79 -6.44 2.02
N ALA A 164 9.30 -5.26 1.77
CA ALA A 164 7.90 -5.02 1.41
C ALA A 164 7.84 -3.96 0.32
N ILE A 165 6.78 -4.01 -0.47
CA ILE A 165 6.40 -2.91 -1.34
C ILE A 165 4.99 -2.47 -1.01
N GLU A 166 4.74 -1.19 -1.19
CA GLU A 166 3.45 -0.60 -0.93
C GLU A 166 3.08 0.34 -2.07
N GLY A 167 1.84 0.25 -2.54
CA GLY A 167 1.30 1.12 -3.56
C GLY A 167 0.07 1.87 -3.08
N GLY A 168 -0.23 2.98 -3.75
CA GLY A 168 -1.41 3.78 -3.53
C GLY A 168 -1.27 4.86 -2.48
N PHE A 169 -2.12 5.85 -2.63
CA PHE A 169 -2.15 7.02 -1.73
C PHE A 169 -3.27 6.96 -0.70
N PHE A 170 -4.50 6.80 -1.14
CA PHE A 170 -5.66 6.72 -0.25
C PHE A 170 -5.87 5.30 0.25
N ASP A 171 -6.02 4.38 -0.68
CA ASP A 171 -6.12 2.95 -0.42
C ASP A 171 -4.74 2.36 -0.64
N ARG A 172 -4.06 2.07 0.45
CA ARG A 172 -2.70 1.52 0.40
C ARG A 172 -2.75 0.00 0.42
N SER A 173 -2.00 -0.60 -0.48
CA SER A 173 -1.85 -2.05 -0.55
C SER A 173 -0.39 -2.42 -0.37
N ARG A 174 -0.10 -3.32 0.59
CA ARG A 174 1.25 -3.77 0.93
C ARG A 174 1.38 -5.26 0.75
N ILE A 175 2.45 -5.66 0.09
CA ILE A 175 2.86 -7.07 0.00
C ILE A 175 4.28 -7.25 0.53
N TYR A 176 4.51 -8.40 1.17
CA TYR A 176 5.82 -8.79 1.71
C TYR A 176 6.57 -9.66 0.73
N LEU A 177 7.84 -9.35 0.54
CA LEU A 177 8.74 -9.98 -0.41
C LEU A 177 9.99 -10.50 0.30
N THR A 178 10.61 -11.50 -0.28
CA THR A 178 12.02 -11.81 -0.01
C THR A 178 12.92 -10.78 -0.73
N LEU A 179 14.19 -10.70 -0.34
CA LEU A 179 15.14 -9.86 -1.07
C LEU A 179 15.32 -10.30 -2.53
N GLU A 180 15.25 -11.62 -2.79
CA GLU A 180 15.32 -12.16 -4.15
C GLU A 180 14.15 -11.67 -5.01
N GLU A 181 12.94 -11.70 -4.47
CA GLU A 181 11.74 -11.19 -5.16
C GLU A 181 11.82 -9.69 -5.40
N LEU A 182 12.36 -8.91 -4.46
CA LEU A 182 12.61 -7.50 -4.64
C LEU A 182 13.61 -7.24 -5.77
N ILE A 183 14.70 -8.00 -5.85
CA ILE A 183 15.68 -7.92 -6.94
C ILE A 183 15.06 -8.34 -8.29
N ARG A 184 14.20 -9.35 -8.30
CA ARG A 184 13.44 -9.73 -9.50
C ARG A 184 12.54 -8.60 -9.98
N MET A 185 11.84 -7.94 -9.07
CA MET A 185 11.03 -6.76 -9.38
C MET A 185 11.88 -5.61 -9.94
N ARG A 186 13.03 -5.35 -9.36
CA ARG A 186 13.99 -4.36 -9.88
C ARG A 186 14.35 -4.64 -11.35
N TRP A 187 14.59 -5.91 -11.71
CA TRP A 187 14.88 -6.29 -13.10
C TRP A 187 13.70 -5.99 -14.03
N MET A 188 12.47 -6.23 -13.61
CA MET A 188 11.26 -5.89 -14.38
C MET A 188 11.15 -4.38 -14.60
N ILE A 189 11.49 -3.56 -13.59
CA ILE A 189 11.51 -2.10 -13.71
C ILE A 189 12.58 -1.64 -14.71
N VAL A 190 13.76 -2.27 -14.71
CA VAL A 190 14.82 -1.98 -15.69
C VAL A 190 14.35 -2.34 -17.09
N GLN A 191 13.76 -3.52 -17.29
CA GLN A 191 13.22 -3.92 -18.59
C GLN A 191 12.10 -2.96 -19.05
N ALA A 192 11.24 -2.50 -18.13
CA ALA A 192 10.23 -1.50 -18.47
C ALA A 192 10.87 -0.19 -18.94
N LYS A 193 11.97 0.25 -18.29
CA LYS A 193 12.72 1.42 -18.74
C LYS A 193 13.32 1.22 -20.12
N GLU A 194 13.94 0.08 -20.39
CA GLU A 194 14.51 -0.25 -21.70
C GLU A 194 13.45 -0.18 -22.81
N ARG A 195 12.22 -0.70 -22.56
CA ARG A 195 11.12 -0.56 -23.51
C ARG A 195 10.70 0.89 -23.75
N LEU A 196 10.75 1.72 -22.72
CA LEU A 196 10.47 3.16 -22.87
C LEU A 196 11.59 3.90 -23.61
N ASP A 197 12.84 3.46 -23.48
CA ASP A 197 14.00 4.03 -24.20
C ASP A 197 13.91 3.76 -25.71
N GLU A 198 13.33 2.61 -26.12
CA GLU A 198 13.14 2.23 -27.53
C GLU A 198 12.12 3.12 -28.27
N ILE A 199 11.22 3.81 -27.55
CA ILE A 199 10.15 4.62 -28.16
C ILE A 199 10.35 6.14 -28.04
N LYS A 200 11.44 6.56 -27.41
CA LYS A 200 11.86 7.97 -27.28
C LYS A 200 12.72 8.41 -28.44
#